data_23a2a28914ce80aa63ad6b007fd99bd7
#
_entry.id   23a2a28914ce80aa63ad6b007fd99bd7
#
_cell.length_a   1.000
_cell.length_b   1.000
_cell.length_c   1.000
_cell.angle_alpha   90.00
_cell.angle_beta   90.00
_cell.angle_gamma   90.00
#
_symmetry.space_group_name_H-M   'P 1'
#
loop_
_entity.id
_entity.type
_entity.pdbx_description
1 polymer ?
#
loop_
_entity_poly.entity_id
_entity_poly.type
_entity_poly.pdbx_seq_one_letter_code
_entity_poly.pdbx_strand_id
1 'polypeptide(L)'
;MATSRNLWPLGIILTLGVFIAGTVGLVVMACSQRVELVSPDYYERELKFQGQIDEVERTHRATTQASVTYDAAGKCITVSLPADQARREVTGSIKLYRPSAIGMDRLVKLEPDASGTQRLDASGLAPGLWRVRVSWTAEKQNYYLEQKVVVGPKVVQ
;
A
#
# COMPACT_ATOMS: atom_id res chain seq x y z
N MET A 1 -28.71 -58.07 48.10
CA MET A 1 -28.24 -56.68 48.24
C MET A 1 -27.71 -56.23 46.87
N ALA A 2 -28.48 -55.40 46.16
CA ALA A 2 -28.05 -54.87 44.88
C ALA A 2 -27.09 -53.69 45.10
N THR A 3 -25.82 -53.85 44.78
CA THR A 3 -24.81 -52.81 44.87
C THR A 3 -25.11 -51.82 43.78
N SER A 4 -25.74 -50.71 44.11
CA SER A 4 -25.92 -49.61 43.13
C SER A 4 -24.56 -49.09 42.74
N ARG A 5 -24.13 -49.37 41.49
CA ARG A 5 -22.89 -48.81 40.90
C ARG A 5 -23.07 -47.30 40.82
N ASN A 6 -22.31 -46.59 41.61
CA ASN A 6 -22.30 -45.15 41.57
C ASN A 6 -21.65 -44.69 40.25
N LEU A 7 -22.47 -44.25 39.28
CA LEU A 7 -22.03 -43.82 37.97
C LEU A 7 -21.55 -42.35 37.96
N TRP A 8 -21.62 -41.69 39.10
CA TRP A 8 -21.27 -40.28 39.23
C TRP A 8 -19.80 -39.97 38.90
N PRO A 9 -18.81 -40.79 39.37
CA PRO A 9 -17.43 -40.61 39.01
C PRO A 9 -17.17 -40.77 37.48
N LEU A 10 -17.91 -41.70 36.87
CA LEU A 10 -17.80 -41.94 35.42
C LEU A 10 -18.27 -40.72 34.60
N GLY A 11 -19.36 -40.06 35.07
CA GLY A 11 -19.84 -38.82 34.43
C GLY A 11 -18.83 -37.69 34.50
N ILE A 12 -18.15 -37.52 35.62
CA ILE A 12 -17.10 -36.50 35.76
C ILE A 12 -15.92 -36.77 34.82
N ILE A 13 -15.44 -38.02 34.77
CA ILE A 13 -14.32 -38.42 33.93
C ILE A 13 -14.67 -38.19 32.44
N LEU A 14 -15.88 -38.53 32.03
CA LEU A 14 -16.35 -38.34 30.67
C LEU A 14 -16.38 -36.84 30.29
N THR A 15 -16.98 -36.02 31.17
CA THR A 15 -17.07 -34.56 30.94
C THR A 15 -15.68 -33.93 30.85
N LEU A 16 -14.80 -34.31 31.78
CA LEU A 16 -13.42 -33.80 31.76
C LEU A 16 -12.65 -34.24 30.50
N GLY A 17 -12.84 -35.49 30.07
CA GLY A 17 -12.23 -36.03 28.86
C GLY A 17 -12.68 -35.28 27.62
N VAL A 18 -13.98 -35.01 27.48
CA VAL A 18 -14.51 -34.21 26.35
C VAL A 18 -13.98 -32.78 26.38
N PHE A 19 -13.90 -32.18 27.55
CA PHE A 19 -13.36 -30.81 27.70
C PHE A 19 -11.88 -30.75 27.30
N ILE A 20 -11.06 -31.68 27.76
CA ILE A 20 -9.63 -31.74 27.39
C ILE A 20 -9.47 -31.99 25.90
N ALA A 21 -10.23 -32.93 25.31
CA ALA A 21 -10.18 -33.22 23.90
C ALA A 21 -10.56 -31.98 23.03
N GLY A 22 -11.60 -31.25 23.44
CA GLY A 22 -12.03 -30.02 22.80
C GLY A 22 -10.96 -28.93 22.89
N THR A 23 -10.36 -28.76 24.04
CA THR A 23 -9.29 -27.76 24.23
C THR A 23 -8.04 -28.08 23.38
N VAL A 24 -7.62 -29.36 23.40
CA VAL A 24 -6.51 -29.82 22.56
C VAL A 24 -6.81 -29.59 21.06
N GLY A 25 -8.06 -29.92 20.64
CA GLY A 25 -8.48 -29.68 19.26
C GLY A 25 -8.40 -28.18 18.84
N LEU A 26 -8.84 -27.28 19.72
CA LEU A 26 -8.72 -25.84 19.49
C LEU A 26 -7.27 -25.37 19.41
N VAL A 27 -6.40 -25.87 20.29
CA VAL A 27 -4.97 -25.52 20.27
C VAL A 27 -4.33 -26.02 18.99
N VAL A 28 -4.60 -27.26 18.57
CA VAL A 28 -4.08 -27.80 17.29
C VAL A 28 -4.58 -26.99 16.12
N MET A 29 -5.86 -26.62 16.09
CA MET A 29 -6.43 -25.78 15.06
C MET A 29 -5.78 -24.39 15.03
N ALA A 30 -5.58 -23.77 16.19
CA ALA A 30 -4.90 -22.48 16.30
C ALA A 30 -3.44 -22.55 15.84
N CYS A 31 -2.72 -23.60 16.20
CA CYS A 31 -1.34 -23.82 15.75
C CYS A 31 -1.24 -24.20 14.27
N SER A 32 -2.29 -24.77 13.68
CA SER A 32 -2.36 -25.14 12.26
C SER A 32 -2.63 -23.91 11.36
N GLN A 33 -3.24 -22.87 11.91
CA GLN A 33 -3.33 -21.60 11.22
C GLN A 33 -1.95 -20.97 11.28
N ARG A 34 -1.20 -21.09 10.19
CA ARG A 34 0.02 -20.33 9.98
C ARG A 34 -0.35 -18.85 9.96
N VAL A 35 -0.39 -18.24 11.11
CA VAL A 35 -0.30 -16.79 11.21
C VAL A 35 1.14 -16.49 10.83
N GLU A 36 1.36 -16.06 9.59
CA GLU A 36 2.63 -15.51 9.14
C GLU A 36 2.89 -14.20 9.89
N LEU A 37 3.18 -14.30 11.17
CA LEU A 37 3.48 -13.19 12.07
C LEU A 37 4.85 -12.57 11.79
N VAL A 38 5.72 -13.30 11.11
CA VAL A 38 7.04 -12.80 10.72
C VAL A 38 7.36 -13.37 9.35
N SER A 39 6.94 -12.67 8.30
CA SER A 39 7.52 -12.86 6.99
C SER A 39 9.02 -12.56 7.11
N PRO A 40 9.93 -13.40 6.58
CA PRO A 40 11.36 -13.04 6.45
C PRO A 40 11.55 -11.71 5.72
N ASP A 41 10.52 -11.29 5.03
CA ASP A 41 10.35 -10.04 4.28
C ASP A 41 10.14 -8.79 5.18
N TYR A 42 9.99 -8.95 6.51
CA TYR A 42 9.78 -7.81 7.40
C TYR A 42 11.01 -6.89 7.42
N TYR A 43 12.20 -7.45 7.54
CA TYR A 43 13.45 -6.69 7.48
C TYR A 43 13.70 -6.06 6.10
N GLU A 44 13.32 -6.76 5.02
CA GLU A 44 13.40 -6.18 3.68
C GLU A 44 12.39 -5.05 3.48
N ARG A 45 11.19 -5.19 4.05
CA ARG A 45 10.18 -4.12 4.03
C ARG A 45 10.63 -2.92 4.85
N GLU A 46 11.20 -3.15 6.01
CA GLU A 46 11.71 -2.08 6.87
C GLU A 46 12.89 -1.33 6.23
N LEU A 47 13.80 -2.03 5.59
CA LEU A 47 14.87 -1.44 4.77
C LEU A 47 14.30 -0.66 3.57
N LYS A 48 13.23 -1.17 2.93
CA LYS A 48 12.53 -0.46 1.86
C LYS A 48 11.81 0.79 2.38
N PHE A 49 11.22 0.74 3.58
CA PHE A 49 10.62 1.91 4.22
C PHE A 49 11.66 2.97 4.60
N GLN A 50 12.80 2.54 5.13
CA GLN A 50 13.91 3.45 5.42
C GLN A 50 14.43 4.10 4.12
N GLY A 51 14.62 3.32 3.08
CA GLY A 51 14.95 3.82 1.75
C GLY A 51 13.94 4.82 1.19
N GLN A 52 12.64 4.58 1.38
CA GLN A 52 11.58 5.50 0.98
C GLN A 52 11.62 6.82 1.76
N ILE A 53 11.88 6.78 3.06
CA ILE A 53 12.02 8.00 3.87
C ILE A 53 13.21 8.82 3.39
N ASP A 54 14.35 8.19 3.13
CA ASP A 54 15.55 8.84 2.61
C ASP A 54 15.34 9.39 1.19
N GLU A 55 14.53 8.72 0.37
CA GLU A 55 14.14 9.19 -0.97
C GLU A 55 13.22 10.41 -0.89
N VAL A 56 12.25 10.41 0.02
CA VAL A 56 11.37 11.55 0.27
C VAL A 56 12.16 12.74 0.81
N GLU A 57 13.06 12.54 1.77
CA GLU A 57 13.90 13.61 2.29
C GLU A 57 14.86 14.16 1.23
N ARG A 58 15.46 13.31 0.41
CA ARG A 58 16.30 13.74 -0.72
C ARG A 58 15.50 14.52 -1.74
N THR A 59 14.30 14.05 -2.07
CA THR A 59 13.37 14.77 -2.95
C THR A 59 13.03 16.13 -2.36
N HIS A 60 12.73 16.23 -1.08
CA HIS A 60 12.47 17.52 -0.43
C HIS A 60 13.69 18.45 -0.42
N ARG A 61 14.89 17.92 -0.26
CA ARG A 61 16.13 18.72 -0.26
C ARG A 61 16.60 19.11 -1.66
N ALA A 62 16.42 18.23 -2.63
CA ALA A 62 16.87 18.46 -4.01
C ALA A 62 15.80 19.16 -4.88
N THR A 63 14.55 19.22 -4.42
CA THR A 63 13.44 19.52 -5.32
C THR A 63 12.41 20.43 -4.68
N THR A 64 12.65 21.69 -4.77
CA THR A 64 11.61 22.71 -4.57
C THR A 64 10.56 22.69 -5.69
N GLN A 65 10.64 21.80 -6.69
CA GLN A 65 9.89 21.93 -7.94
C GLN A 65 9.21 20.68 -8.51
N ALA A 66 9.33 19.48 -7.90
CA ALA A 66 8.51 18.36 -8.36
C ALA A 66 7.09 18.52 -7.81
N SER A 67 6.10 18.47 -8.68
CA SER A 67 4.70 18.64 -8.30
C SER A 67 3.77 17.77 -9.12
N VAL A 68 2.62 17.46 -8.53
CA VAL A 68 1.52 16.81 -9.22
C VAL A 68 0.29 17.68 -9.08
N THR A 69 -0.28 18.08 -10.19
CA THR A 69 -1.48 18.93 -10.22
C THR A 69 -2.60 18.27 -11.01
N TYR A 70 -3.84 18.53 -10.64
CA TYR A 70 -5.01 18.10 -11.39
C TYR A 70 -5.69 19.30 -12.03
N ASP A 71 -5.86 19.24 -13.32
CA ASP A 71 -6.67 20.19 -14.07
C ASP A 71 -8.07 19.62 -14.30
N ALA A 72 -9.05 20.21 -13.62
CA ALA A 72 -10.45 19.78 -13.72
C ALA A 72 -11.06 20.12 -15.09
N ALA A 73 -10.60 21.19 -15.76
CA ALA A 73 -11.10 21.60 -17.05
C ALA A 73 -10.61 20.67 -18.16
N GLY A 74 -9.31 20.37 -18.12
CA GLY A 74 -8.69 19.45 -19.08
C GLY A 74 -8.81 17.97 -18.71
N LYS A 75 -9.37 17.65 -17.52
CA LYS A 75 -9.44 16.28 -16.97
C LYS A 75 -8.10 15.56 -17.06
N CYS A 76 -7.03 16.25 -16.73
CA CYS A 76 -5.69 15.69 -16.78
C CYS A 76 -4.94 15.87 -15.46
N ILE A 77 -4.08 14.89 -15.15
CA ILE A 77 -3.11 14.98 -14.08
C ILE A 77 -1.78 15.33 -14.71
N THR A 78 -1.17 16.43 -14.26
CA THR A 78 0.12 16.89 -14.72
C THR A 78 1.16 16.60 -13.65
N VAL A 79 2.17 15.84 -14.02
CA VAL A 79 3.35 15.56 -13.22
C VAL A 79 4.48 16.41 -13.75
N SER A 80 5.07 17.23 -12.90
CA SER A 80 6.22 18.09 -13.26
C SER A 80 7.43 17.67 -12.46
N LEU A 81 8.52 17.38 -13.14
CA LEU A 81 9.83 17.09 -12.55
C LEU A 81 10.71 18.35 -12.62
N PRO A 82 11.74 18.45 -11.78
CA PRO A 82 12.72 19.52 -11.89
C PRO A 82 13.38 19.57 -13.26
N ALA A 83 13.53 20.76 -13.81
CA ALA A 83 14.07 20.95 -15.16
C ALA A 83 15.53 20.48 -15.33
N ASP A 84 16.30 20.48 -14.26
CA ASP A 84 17.67 19.94 -14.21
C ASP A 84 17.70 18.41 -14.34
N GLN A 85 16.69 17.73 -13.81
CA GLN A 85 16.55 16.28 -13.92
C GLN A 85 15.88 15.86 -15.23
N ALA A 86 14.91 16.64 -15.71
CA ALA A 86 14.19 16.36 -16.95
C ALA A 86 15.06 16.33 -18.21
N ARG A 87 16.19 17.06 -18.19
CA ARG A 87 17.16 17.07 -19.30
C ARG A 87 18.07 15.85 -19.36
N ARG A 88 17.96 14.96 -18.38
CA ARG A 88 18.76 13.74 -18.22
C ARG A 88 17.93 12.51 -18.50
N GLU A 89 18.57 11.39 -18.63
CA GLU A 89 17.86 10.12 -18.79
C GLU A 89 17.13 9.77 -17.48
N VAL A 90 15.81 9.98 -17.48
CA VAL A 90 14.94 9.67 -16.35
C VAL A 90 14.20 8.39 -16.66
N THR A 91 14.27 7.43 -15.74
CA THR A 91 13.47 6.23 -15.78
C THR A 91 12.60 6.14 -14.52
N GLY A 92 11.33 5.76 -14.69
CA GLY A 92 10.46 5.72 -13.53
C GLY A 92 9.05 5.24 -13.83
N SER A 93 8.20 5.36 -12.82
CA SER A 93 6.79 4.99 -12.93
C SER A 93 5.90 5.90 -12.09
N ILE A 94 4.68 6.07 -12.54
CA ILE A 94 3.62 6.80 -11.88
C ILE A 94 2.55 5.79 -11.49
N LYS A 95 2.28 5.66 -10.19
CA LYS A 95 1.20 4.84 -9.67
C LYS A 95 0.06 5.72 -9.18
N LEU A 96 -1.10 5.56 -9.80
CA LEU A 96 -2.36 6.16 -9.37
C LEU A 96 -3.07 5.15 -8.46
N TYR A 97 -3.30 5.53 -7.22
CA TYR A 97 -3.90 4.67 -6.21
C TYR A 97 -5.13 5.33 -5.58
N ARG A 98 -6.23 4.59 -5.50
CA ARG A 98 -7.46 5.07 -4.86
C ARG A 98 -7.71 4.33 -3.54
N PRO A 99 -7.57 4.98 -2.37
CA PRO A 99 -7.74 4.33 -1.08
C PRO A 99 -9.13 3.72 -0.84
N SER A 100 -10.15 4.30 -1.48
CA SER A 100 -11.56 3.89 -1.31
C SER A 100 -12.02 2.80 -2.26
N ALA A 101 -11.17 2.28 -3.16
CA ALA A 101 -11.57 1.25 -4.12
C ALA A 101 -10.39 0.35 -4.50
N ILE A 102 -10.44 -0.89 -4.06
CA ILE A 102 -9.45 -1.92 -4.39
C ILE A 102 -9.58 -2.28 -5.87
N GLY A 103 -8.44 -2.41 -6.57
CA GLY A 103 -8.40 -2.85 -7.97
C GLY A 103 -8.54 -1.73 -9.01
N MET A 104 -8.61 -0.46 -8.61
CA MET A 104 -8.61 0.68 -9.53
C MET A 104 -7.21 1.29 -9.73
N ASP A 105 -6.19 0.65 -9.22
CA ASP A 105 -4.81 1.11 -9.35
C ASP A 105 -4.38 1.12 -10.82
N ARG A 106 -3.71 2.19 -11.23
CA ARG A 106 -3.09 2.30 -12.56
C ARG A 106 -1.60 2.55 -12.41
N LEU A 107 -0.82 1.80 -13.16
CA LEU A 107 0.62 2.01 -13.28
C LEU A 107 0.91 2.54 -14.67
N VAL A 108 1.59 3.68 -14.75
CA VAL A 108 1.99 4.33 -16.00
C VAL A 108 3.50 4.53 -15.98
N LYS A 109 4.16 4.31 -17.09
CA LYS A 109 5.59 4.61 -17.23
C LYS A 109 5.81 6.11 -17.18
N LEU A 110 6.88 6.53 -16.52
CA LEU A 110 7.27 7.93 -16.49
C LEU A 110 8.04 8.26 -17.77
N GLU A 111 7.47 9.13 -18.58
CA GLU A 111 8.03 9.62 -19.86
C GLU A 111 7.81 11.13 -19.96
N PRO A 112 8.60 11.93 -19.22
CA PRO A 112 8.45 13.37 -19.23
C PRO A 112 8.89 13.95 -20.59
N ASP A 113 8.27 15.03 -20.98
CA ASP A 113 8.68 15.82 -22.14
C ASP A 113 9.98 16.62 -21.86
N ALA A 114 10.46 17.38 -22.84
CA ALA A 114 11.67 18.19 -22.72
C ALA A 114 11.59 19.28 -21.64
N SER A 115 10.37 19.61 -21.17
CA SER A 115 10.13 20.54 -20.06
C SER A 115 10.08 19.86 -18.70
N GLY A 116 10.19 18.53 -18.65
CA GLY A 116 10.05 17.72 -17.43
C GLY A 116 8.60 17.44 -17.05
N THR A 117 7.69 17.63 -17.96
CA THR A 117 6.27 17.52 -17.70
C THR A 117 5.68 16.30 -18.39
N GLN A 118 4.88 15.54 -17.67
CA GLN A 118 4.05 14.47 -18.24
C GLN A 118 2.59 14.70 -17.90
N ARG A 119 1.73 14.65 -18.92
CA ARG A 119 0.28 14.74 -18.76
C ARG A 119 -0.35 13.35 -18.84
N LEU A 120 -1.21 13.04 -17.90
CA LEU A 120 -1.95 11.79 -17.83
C LEU A 120 -3.43 12.08 -18.00
N ASP A 121 -4.09 11.34 -18.88
CA ASP A 121 -5.53 11.42 -19.04
C ASP A 121 -6.24 10.88 -17.77
N ALA A 122 -7.00 11.74 -17.14
CA ALA A 122 -7.81 11.44 -15.96
C ALA A 122 -9.30 11.31 -16.27
N SER A 123 -9.72 11.37 -17.54
CA SER A 123 -11.13 11.28 -17.94
C SER A 123 -11.80 9.98 -17.53
N GLY A 124 -11.03 8.88 -17.50
CA GLY A 124 -11.47 7.56 -17.06
C GLY A 124 -11.29 7.28 -15.58
N LEU A 125 -10.89 8.27 -14.76
CA LEU A 125 -10.75 8.10 -13.33
C LEU A 125 -12.09 8.41 -12.63
N ALA A 126 -12.47 7.55 -11.68
CA ALA A 126 -13.66 7.79 -10.87
C ALA A 126 -13.45 9.03 -9.97
N PRO A 127 -14.49 9.86 -9.77
CA PRO A 127 -14.40 11.02 -8.89
C PRO A 127 -14.00 10.65 -7.46
N GLY A 128 -13.23 11.52 -6.80
CA GLY A 128 -12.81 11.36 -5.41
C GLY A 128 -11.32 11.55 -5.20
N LEU A 129 -10.85 11.14 -4.02
CA LEU A 129 -9.47 11.28 -3.62
C LEU A 129 -8.60 10.18 -4.26
N TRP A 130 -7.55 10.59 -4.93
CA TRP A 130 -6.51 9.76 -5.48
C TRP A 130 -5.17 10.11 -4.88
N ARG A 131 -4.30 9.11 -4.72
CA ARG A 131 -2.89 9.32 -4.39
C ARG A 131 -2.07 9.01 -5.63
N VAL A 132 -1.28 9.97 -6.02
CA VAL A 132 -0.35 9.86 -7.14
C VAL A 132 1.04 9.66 -6.56
N ARG A 133 1.63 8.52 -6.84
CA ARG A 133 2.99 8.16 -6.43
C ARG A 133 3.87 8.17 -7.66
N VAL A 134 4.89 8.99 -7.64
CA VAL A 134 5.88 9.08 -8.71
C VAL A 134 7.20 8.60 -8.14
N SER A 135 7.74 7.55 -8.75
CA SER A 135 9.07 7.03 -8.42
C SER A 135 9.94 7.15 -9.64
N TRP A 136 11.10 7.79 -9.53
CA TRP A 136 12.01 7.92 -10.65
C TRP A 136 13.46 7.84 -10.23
N THR A 137 14.30 7.48 -11.18
CA THR A 137 15.75 7.44 -11.03
C THR A 137 16.37 8.44 -11.99
N ALA A 138 17.17 9.34 -11.47
CA ALA A 138 18.00 10.27 -12.23
C ALA A 138 19.42 10.22 -11.66
N GLU A 139 20.44 10.14 -12.51
CA GLU A 139 21.87 10.05 -12.11
C GLU A 139 22.19 8.95 -11.07
N LYS A 140 21.56 7.78 -11.22
CA LYS A 140 21.70 6.65 -10.29
C LYS A 140 21.15 6.91 -8.87
N GLN A 141 20.40 8.00 -8.69
CA GLN A 141 19.70 8.31 -7.47
C GLN A 141 18.20 8.11 -7.63
N ASN A 142 17.59 7.51 -6.62
CA ASN A 142 16.16 7.27 -6.59
C ASN A 142 15.45 8.42 -5.88
N TYR A 143 14.34 8.83 -6.46
CA TYR A 143 13.47 9.88 -5.96
C TYR A 143 12.04 9.37 -5.84
N TYR A 144 11.31 9.92 -4.89
CA TYR A 144 9.94 9.53 -4.64
C TYR A 144 9.09 10.74 -4.26
N LEU A 145 7.95 10.89 -4.92
CA LEU A 145 6.95 11.92 -4.61
C LEU A 145 5.58 11.26 -4.44
N GLU A 146 4.89 11.56 -3.36
CA GLU A 146 3.48 11.20 -3.19
C GLU A 146 2.65 12.46 -3.00
N GLN A 147 1.63 12.64 -3.82
CA GLN A 147 0.71 13.74 -3.71
C GLN A 147 -0.75 13.28 -3.78
N LYS A 148 -1.58 13.91 -2.95
CA LYS A 148 -3.03 13.68 -2.95
C LYS A 148 -3.67 14.60 -3.97
N VAL A 149 -4.53 14.03 -4.82
CA VAL A 149 -5.25 14.74 -5.89
C VAL A 149 -6.73 14.40 -5.77
N VAL A 150 -7.58 15.41 -5.84
CA VAL A 150 -9.04 15.20 -5.87
C VAL A 150 -9.51 15.32 -7.31
N VAL A 151 -9.92 14.19 -7.87
CA VAL A 151 -10.52 14.12 -9.20
C VAL A 151 -12.03 14.38 -9.07
N GLY A 152 -12.52 15.36 -9.78
CA GLY A 152 -13.94 15.71 -9.75
C GLY A 152 -14.19 17.09 -10.38
N PRO A 153 -15.46 17.50 -10.50
CA PRO A 153 -15.78 18.85 -10.91
C PRO A 153 -15.21 19.84 -9.90
N LYS A 154 -14.74 20.98 -10.41
CA LYS A 154 -14.21 22.08 -9.59
C LYS A 154 -15.27 22.49 -8.59
N VAL A 155 -15.08 22.23 -7.30
CA VAL A 155 -15.91 22.83 -6.24
C VAL A 155 -15.53 24.30 -6.21
N VAL A 156 -16.35 25.13 -6.80
CA VAL A 156 -16.28 26.58 -6.64
C VAL A 156 -16.73 26.85 -5.20
N GLN A 157 -15.82 27.26 -4.33
CA GLN A 157 -16.14 27.90 -3.06
C GLN A 157 -16.46 29.36 -3.31
#